data_c4019363b6e7bc2f80b00d6f18cdc605
#
_entry.id   c4019363b6e7bc2f80b00d6f18cdc605
#
_cell.length_a   1.000
_cell.length_b   1.000
_cell.length_c   1.000
_cell.angle_alpha   90.00
_cell.angle_beta   90.00
_cell.angle_gamma   90.00
#
_symmetry.space_group_name_H-M   'P 1'
#
loop_
_entity.id
_entity.type
_entity.pdbx_description
1 polymer ?
#
loop_
_entity_poly.entity_id
_entity_poly.type
_entity_poly.pdbx_seq_one_letter_code
_entity_poly.pdbx_strand_id
1 'polypeptide(L)'
;MPRKIQQHLTAVLRLFSIHALASLAIGMTAIVLFAPQTMSAQNARPKASAKGIVKMDRATFHKFLQSAGYKTRGGISRDNAQSSDPRFRTFPHFSSSFTVNGVTYPFTMLGYPPKSGRKAAFRSVVVPLHMQFFGFGPNGDINVDFDPGPAVNNLVHSPMYRDANFVNGYGQFGQMMQRAAFWNKMDEDRHWSVRMAPPRILAPITVEVFPDTADPFAPLIQIGNDLVGNVLIDFIDALAQSIIQADGFAPDEVPVFVTGNVIAQALGYHSAFSVTNADNSVSLDTYIYTSWLDPALVEPIFADVSTFNHENLEWMNDPYITNVVPVWMYPPATDPRTVCSGNNLLEVGDPQGNGPTFDDFPAVVVPINGVSYHLQQLVLYQWFTDEVPSSAENGWYTFPDPTSIMTPATYCP
;
A
#
# COMPACT_ATOMS: atom_id res chain seq x y z
N MET A 1 -27.54 -3.06 -1.74
CA MET A 1 -26.63 -3.11 -2.90
C MET A 1 -27.41 -2.79 -4.17
N PRO A 2 -27.01 -1.85 -5.00
CA PRO A 2 -27.65 -1.67 -6.30
C PRO A 2 -27.47 -2.94 -7.14
N ARG A 3 -28.53 -3.43 -7.74
CA ARG A 3 -28.53 -4.64 -8.62
C ARG A 3 -27.42 -4.66 -9.68
N LYS A 4 -26.95 -3.48 -10.10
CA LYS A 4 -25.87 -3.33 -11.08
C LYS A 4 -24.50 -3.86 -10.60
N ILE A 5 -24.14 -3.67 -9.34
CA ILE A 5 -22.84 -4.16 -8.80
C ILE A 5 -22.84 -5.70 -8.77
N GLN A 6 -23.93 -6.32 -8.38
CA GLN A 6 -24.03 -7.78 -8.32
C GLN A 6 -23.96 -8.43 -9.72
N GLN A 7 -24.52 -7.77 -10.74
CA GLN A 7 -24.42 -8.24 -12.12
C GLN A 7 -23.04 -8.09 -12.72
N HIS A 8 -22.30 -7.01 -12.38
CA HIS A 8 -20.92 -6.81 -12.82
C HIS A 8 -19.94 -7.76 -12.13
N LEU A 9 -20.09 -7.99 -10.83
CA LEU A 9 -19.30 -8.98 -10.09
C LEU A 9 -19.43 -10.39 -10.71
N THR A 10 -20.64 -10.81 -11.05
CA THR A 10 -20.88 -12.10 -11.71
C THR A 10 -20.29 -12.16 -13.13
N ALA A 11 -20.23 -11.04 -13.84
CA ALA A 11 -19.61 -10.96 -15.17
C ALA A 11 -18.08 -10.98 -15.10
N VAL A 12 -17.48 -10.30 -14.13
CA VAL A 12 -16.03 -10.29 -13.90
C VAL A 12 -15.54 -11.67 -13.49
N LEU A 13 -16.25 -12.35 -12.59
CA LEU A 13 -15.93 -13.73 -12.17
C LEU A 13 -16.02 -14.74 -13.33
N ARG A 14 -16.95 -14.55 -14.27
CA ARG A 14 -17.05 -15.39 -15.48
C ARG A 14 -15.96 -15.10 -16.51
N LEU A 15 -15.48 -13.86 -16.63
CA LEU A 15 -14.40 -13.49 -17.52
C LEU A 15 -13.04 -14.07 -17.08
N PHE A 16 -12.78 -14.17 -15.79
CA PHE A 16 -11.57 -14.80 -15.26
C PHE A 16 -11.48 -16.29 -15.65
N SER A 17 -12.60 -17.02 -15.60
CA SER A 17 -12.64 -18.42 -16.02
C SER A 17 -12.36 -18.63 -17.52
N ILE A 18 -12.62 -17.63 -18.35
CA ILE A 18 -12.42 -17.71 -19.82
C ILE A 18 -11.01 -17.23 -20.21
N HIS A 19 -10.43 -16.26 -19.52
CA HIS A 19 -9.11 -15.71 -19.85
C HIS A 19 -7.94 -16.59 -19.38
N ALA A 20 -8.10 -17.34 -18.30
CA ALA A 20 -7.11 -18.32 -17.85
C ALA A 20 -6.86 -19.43 -18.90
N LEU A 21 -7.84 -19.73 -19.73
CA LEU A 21 -7.72 -20.69 -20.85
C LEU A 21 -7.18 -20.08 -22.14
N ALA A 22 -7.32 -18.76 -22.35
CA ALA A 22 -6.85 -18.09 -23.56
C ALA A 22 -5.38 -17.63 -23.49
N SER A 23 -4.85 -17.39 -22.29
CA SER A 23 -3.46 -16.94 -22.10
C SER A 23 -2.43 -18.04 -22.31
N LEU A 24 -2.82 -19.29 -22.41
CA LEU A 24 -1.92 -20.43 -22.68
C LEU A 24 -1.60 -20.64 -24.17
N ALA A 25 -2.25 -19.93 -25.08
CA ALA A 25 -2.15 -20.17 -26.52
C ALA A 25 -1.35 -19.14 -27.34
N ILE A 26 -0.89 -18.02 -26.76
CA ILE A 26 -0.22 -16.92 -27.52
C ILE A 26 1.20 -16.59 -27.02
N GLY A 27 1.80 -17.44 -26.23
CA GLY A 27 3.12 -17.23 -25.62
C GLY A 27 4.31 -17.91 -26.30
N MET A 28 4.39 -17.97 -27.63
CA MET A 28 5.61 -18.41 -28.34
C MET A 28 5.95 -17.41 -29.44
N THR A 29 6.77 -16.45 -29.16
CA THR A 29 7.88 -15.92 -29.95
C THR A 29 8.31 -14.55 -29.47
N ALA A 30 9.32 -14.48 -28.61
CA ALA A 30 10.40 -13.50 -28.58
C ALA A 30 11.31 -13.80 -27.37
N ILE A 31 12.31 -14.64 -27.59
CA ILE A 31 13.39 -14.85 -26.62
C ILE A 31 14.38 -13.70 -26.79
N VAL A 32 14.41 -12.77 -25.83
CA VAL A 32 15.58 -11.93 -25.57
C VAL A 32 16.20 -12.43 -24.28
N LEU A 33 17.38 -13.03 -24.41
CA LEU A 33 18.20 -13.54 -23.33
C LEU A 33 18.71 -12.41 -22.45
N PHE A 34 18.06 -12.18 -21.31
CA PHE A 34 18.72 -11.61 -20.15
C PHE A 34 18.90 -12.74 -19.14
N ALA A 35 20.15 -13.06 -18.83
CA ALA A 35 20.49 -14.04 -17.82
C ALA A 35 20.03 -13.53 -16.44
N PRO A 36 19.17 -14.25 -15.70
CA PRO A 36 18.86 -13.89 -14.33
C PRO A 36 20.07 -14.26 -13.47
N GLN A 37 20.63 -13.25 -12.78
CA GLN A 37 21.49 -13.54 -11.64
C GLN A 37 20.62 -14.21 -10.57
N THR A 38 20.84 -15.50 -10.38
CA THR A 38 20.19 -16.30 -9.36
C THR A 38 20.66 -15.86 -7.98
N MET A 39 19.89 -15.02 -7.31
CA MET A 39 19.97 -14.89 -5.87
C MET A 39 19.31 -16.13 -5.24
N SER A 40 20.13 -17.06 -4.81
CA SER A 40 19.72 -18.24 -4.07
C SER A 40 19.33 -17.85 -2.63
N ALA A 41 18.08 -17.48 -2.43
CA ALA A 41 17.43 -17.60 -1.14
C ALA A 41 16.52 -18.82 -1.20
N GLN A 42 17.07 -19.99 -1.00
CA GLN A 42 16.30 -21.21 -0.76
C GLN A 42 15.66 -21.13 0.65
N ASN A 43 14.60 -20.33 0.78
CA ASN A 43 13.63 -20.56 1.84
C ASN A 43 12.64 -21.58 1.29
N ALA A 44 12.70 -22.80 1.80
CA ALA A 44 11.81 -23.89 1.45
C ALA A 44 10.37 -23.45 1.76
N ARG A 45 9.63 -23.04 0.73
CA ARG A 45 8.18 -22.86 0.83
C ARG A 45 7.54 -24.21 1.14
N PRO A 46 6.59 -24.30 2.08
CA PRO A 46 5.91 -25.55 2.36
C PRO A 46 5.27 -26.08 1.08
N LYS A 47 5.39 -27.39 0.84
CA LYS A 47 4.64 -28.06 -0.25
C LYS A 47 3.18 -28.13 0.15
N ALA A 48 2.39 -27.12 -0.20
CA ALA A 48 0.94 -27.14 -0.03
C ALA A 48 0.27 -27.70 -1.30
N SER A 49 -0.78 -28.50 -1.11
CA SER A 49 -1.71 -28.73 -2.20
C SER A 49 -2.51 -27.46 -2.43
N ALA A 50 -2.75 -27.07 -3.67
CA ALA A 50 -3.40 -25.81 -4.07
C ALA A 50 -4.83 -25.56 -3.47
N LYS A 51 -5.30 -26.40 -2.59
CA LYS A 51 -6.63 -26.33 -1.96
C LYS A 51 -6.61 -26.51 -0.44
N GLY A 52 -5.42 -26.58 0.17
CA GLY A 52 -5.29 -26.95 1.57
C GLY A 52 -5.13 -25.77 2.53
N ILE A 53 -5.36 -26.05 3.82
CA ILE A 53 -4.93 -25.17 4.90
C ILE A 53 -3.45 -25.42 5.16
N VAL A 54 -2.64 -24.35 5.12
CA VAL A 54 -1.21 -24.39 5.48
C VAL A 54 -1.07 -24.00 6.94
N LYS A 55 -0.62 -24.93 7.79
CA LYS A 55 -0.37 -24.62 9.19
C LYS A 55 1.01 -23.97 9.34
N MET A 56 1.04 -22.84 10.03
CA MET A 56 2.26 -22.11 10.37
C MET A 56 2.25 -21.78 11.87
N ASP A 57 3.41 -21.80 12.49
CA ASP A 57 3.58 -21.10 13.75
C ASP A 57 3.75 -19.58 13.49
N ARG A 58 3.67 -18.79 14.56
CA ARG A 58 3.72 -17.31 14.44
C ARG A 58 5.05 -16.84 13.80
N ALA A 59 6.18 -17.45 14.13
CA ALA A 59 7.47 -17.08 13.56
C ALA A 59 7.59 -17.40 12.07
N THR A 60 7.06 -18.53 11.64
CA THR A 60 6.99 -18.92 10.22
C THR A 60 6.05 -18.00 9.47
N PHE A 61 4.92 -17.64 10.07
CA PHE A 61 3.97 -16.70 9.47
C PHE A 61 4.56 -15.29 9.37
N HIS A 62 5.30 -14.83 10.38
CA HIS A 62 6.03 -13.57 10.31
C HIS A 62 6.98 -13.51 9.09
N LYS A 63 7.80 -14.56 8.88
CA LYS A 63 8.67 -14.65 7.71
C LYS A 63 7.90 -14.71 6.39
N PHE A 64 6.74 -15.34 6.39
CA PHE A 64 5.86 -15.37 5.23
C PHE A 64 5.32 -13.97 4.91
N LEU A 65 4.83 -13.21 5.90
CA LEU A 65 4.39 -11.83 5.72
C LEU A 65 5.53 -10.92 5.26
N GLN A 66 6.72 -11.09 5.82
CA GLN A 66 7.93 -10.39 5.38
C GLN A 66 8.23 -10.65 3.89
N SER A 67 8.05 -11.89 3.43
CA SER A 67 8.24 -12.25 2.01
C SER A 67 7.11 -11.76 1.09
N ALA A 68 5.90 -11.65 1.61
CA ALA A 68 4.77 -11.05 0.91
C ALA A 68 5.01 -9.54 0.75
N GLY A 69 5.38 -8.87 1.83
CA GLY A 69 5.75 -7.47 1.86
C GLY A 69 4.66 -6.55 1.32
N TYR A 70 5.06 -5.37 0.95
CA TYR A 70 4.25 -4.38 0.25
C TYR A 70 4.57 -4.42 -1.24
N LYS A 71 3.62 -4.07 -2.08
CA LYS A 71 3.78 -4.15 -3.54
C LYS A 71 3.33 -2.84 -4.19
N THR A 72 4.11 -2.41 -5.13
CA THR A 72 3.70 -1.33 -6.05
C THR A 72 2.90 -1.92 -7.19
N ARG A 73 1.73 -1.40 -7.47
CA ARG A 73 0.82 -1.91 -8.51
C ARG A 73 0.32 -0.81 -9.42
N GLY A 74 0.26 -1.11 -10.71
CA GLY A 74 -0.21 -0.17 -11.70
C GLY A 74 0.80 0.94 -11.97
N GLY A 75 0.31 2.15 -12.09
CA GLY A 75 1.08 3.31 -12.49
C GLY A 75 0.67 3.80 -13.87
N ILE A 76 0.82 5.07 -14.09
CA ILE A 76 0.55 5.73 -15.35
C ILE A 76 1.83 6.23 -15.97
N SER A 77 1.82 6.51 -17.29
CA SER A 77 3.00 7.11 -17.88
C SER A 77 3.30 8.45 -17.22
N ARG A 78 4.57 8.72 -16.97
CA ARG A 78 5.05 9.96 -16.36
C ARG A 78 4.56 11.20 -17.10
N ASP A 79 4.50 11.14 -18.43
CA ASP A 79 4.02 12.23 -19.27
C ASP A 79 2.55 12.56 -18.96
N ASN A 80 1.74 11.54 -18.66
CA ASN A 80 0.36 11.73 -18.25
C ASN A 80 0.26 12.33 -16.84
N ALA A 81 1.03 11.85 -15.87
CA ALA A 81 1.00 12.35 -14.49
C ALA A 81 1.43 13.82 -14.37
N GLN A 82 2.32 14.28 -15.24
CA GLN A 82 2.79 15.67 -15.29
C GLN A 82 1.99 16.55 -16.25
N SER A 83 1.01 16.00 -16.97
CA SER A 83 0.17 16.74 -17.89
C SER A 83 -0.57 17.87 -17.17
N SER A 84 -0.59 19.03 -17.80
CA SER A 84 -1.46 20.14 -17.38
C SER A 84 -2.92 19.88 -17.72
N ASP A 85 -3.24 18.75 -18.32
CA ASP A 85 -4.60 18.36 -18.70
C ASP A 85 -5.51 18.28 -17.47
N PRO A 86 -6.63 18.98 -17.42
CA PRO A 86 -7.58 18.98 -16.30
C PRO A 86 -8.06 17.58 -15.90
N ARG A 87 -8.03 16.60 -16.82
CA ARG A 87 -8.43 15.20 -16.58
C ARG A 87 -7.57 14.50 -15.55
N PHE A 88 -6.32 14.95 -15.34
CA PHE A 88 -5.39 14.40 -14.36
C PHE A 88 -5.35 15.19 -13.04
N ARG A 89 -6.24 16.15 -12.85
CA ARG A 89 -6.32 16.98 -11.64
C ARG A 89 -7.41 16.49 -10.69
N THR A 90 -7.34 15.24 -10.28
CA THR A 90 -8.35 14.66 -9.37
C THR A 90 -8.20 15.14 -7.94
N PHE A 91 -6.95 15.34 -7.48
CA PHE A 91 -6.65 15.82 -6.13
C PHE A 91 -5.80 17.09 -6.18
N PRO A 92 -5.89 17.98 -5.17
CA PRO A 92 -4.87 19.00 -4.97
C PRO A 92 -3.50 18.34 -4.91
N HIS A 93 -2.60 18.75 -5.80
CA HIS A 93 -1.23 18.24 -5.86
C HIS A 93 -0.27 19.37 -6.26
N PHE A 94 0.99 19.16 -6.00
CA PHE A 94 2.07 20.03 -6.44
C PHE A 94 3.21 19.22 -7.02
N SER A 95 3.87 19.79 -8.01
CA SER A 95 5.06 19.20 -8.62
C SER A 95 6.28 20.03 -8.28
N SER A 96 7.42 19.35 -8.10
CA SER A 96 8.72 19.94 -7.87
C SER A 96 9.80 18.98 -8.37
N SER A 97 11.05 19.22 -8.03
CA SER A 97 12.16 18.31 -8.35
C SER A 97 13.26 18.43 -7.31
N PHE A 98 14.12 17.42 -7.28
CA PHE A 98 15.39 17.43 -6.56
C PHE A 98 16.52 16.95 -7.50
N THR A 99 17.77 17.15 -7.10
CA THR A 99 18.93 16.73 -7.90
C THR A 99 19.88 15.92 -7.02
N VAL A 100 20.22 14.72 -7.50
CA VAL A 100 21.21 13.83 -6.86
C VAL A 100 22.23 13.43 -7.92
N ASN A 101 23.52 13.55 -7.60
CA ASN A 101 24.62 13.20 -8.50
C ASN A 101 24.49 13.85 -9.90
N GLY A 102 23.96 15.07 -9.97
CA GLY A 102 23.76 15.81 -11.23
C GLY A 102 22.57 15.39 -12.06
N VAL A 103 21.78 14.41 -11.61
CA VAL A 103 20.52 13.97 -12.25
C VAL A 103 19.34 14.63 -11.53
N THR A 104 18.44 15.23 -12.31
CA THR A 104 17.24 15.88 -11.78
C THR A 104 16.06 14.90 -11.83
N TYR A 105 15.40 14.74 -10.68
CA TYR A 105 14.24 13.86 -10.47
C TYR A 105 13.02 14.73 -10.19
N PRO A 106 12.10 14.88 -11.13
CA PRO A 106 10.83 15.54 -10.88
C PRO A 106 9.88 14.61 -10.12
N PHE A 107 9.05 15.20 -9.26
CA PHE A 107 8.03 14.48 -8.49
C PHE A 107 6.71 15.26 -8.44
N THR A 108 5.63 14.53 -8.15
CA THR A 108 4.30 15.07 -7.87
C THR A 108 3.78 14.45 -6.58
N MET A 109 3.41 15.29 -5.62
CA MET A 109 2.88 14.88 -4.32
C MET A 109 1.53 15.51 -4.07
N LEU A 110 0.72 14.88 -3.22
CA LEU A 110 -0.58 15.39 -2.84
C LEU A 110 -0.49 16.64 -1.95
N GLY A 111 -1.48 17.50 -2.06
CA GLY A 111 -1.57 18.75 -1.31
C GLY A 111 -1.33 19.98 -2.18
N TYR A 112 -1.34 21.14 -1.55
CA TYR A 112 -0.91 22.39 -2.19
C TYR A 112 0.58 22.58 -1.96
N PRO A 113 1.25 23.45 -2.77
CA PRO A 113 2.65 23.78 -2.52
C PRO A 113 2.85 24.24 -1.06
N PRO A 114 3.87 23.73 -0.33
CA PRO A 114 4.04 24.05 1.10
C PRO A 114 4.14 25.54 1.42
N LYS A 115 4.77 26.35 0.54
CA LYS A 115 4.84 27.81 0.67
C LYS A 115 3.49 28.54 0.59
N SER A 116 2.45 27.86 0.13
CA SER A 116 1.13 28.49 -0.05
C SER A 116 0.36 28.69 1.26
N GLY A 117 0.77 28.05 2.35
CA GLY A 117 0.04 28.02 3.62
C GLY A 117 -1.36 27.36 3.55
N ARG A 118 -1.72 26.78 2.40
CA ARG A 118 -3.05 26.18 2.18
C ARG A 118 -3.13 24.79 2.79
N LYS A 119 -4.30 24.46 3.31
CA LYS A 119 -4.62 23.14 3.88
C LYS A 119 -5.34 22.29 2.84
N ALA A 120 -4.93 21.05 2.66
CA ALA A 120 -5.64 20.06 1.86
C ALA A 120 -6.24 18.99 2.78
N ALA A 121 -7.50 18.60 2.48
CA ALA A 121 -8.16 17.48 3.13
C ALA A 121 -8.69 16.56 2.05
N PHE A 122 -8.21 15.31 2.03
CA PHE A 122 -8.58 14.32 1.02
C PHE A 122 -9.77 13.50 1.50
N ARG A 123 -10.77 13.40 0.65
CA ARG A 123 -11.93 12.54 0.89
C ARG A 123 -11.56 11.10 0.54
N SER A 124 -11.88 10.18 1.43
CA SER A 124 -11.75 8.75 1.17
C SER A 124 -13.08 8.03 1.30
N VAL A 125 -13.19 6.94 0.57
CA VAL A 125 -14.33 6.03 0.65
C VAL A 125 -13.81 4.66 1.07
N VAL A 126 -14.11 4.27 2.30
CA VAL A 126 -13.77 2.94 2.80
C VAL A 126 -14.74 1.93 2.20
N VAL A 127 -14.19 0.95 1.50
CA VAL A 127 -14.90 -0.14 0.82
C VAL A 127 -14.58 -1.45 1.54
N PRO A 128 -15.44 -1.90 2.49
CA PRO A 128 -15.22 -3.15 3.18
C PRO A 128 -15.41 -4.33 2.23
N LEU A 129 -14.44 -5.24 2.14
CA LEU A 129 -14.52 -6.47 1.38
C LEU A 129 -14.79 -7.65 2.34
N HIS A 130 -15.99 -8.19 2.30
CA HIS A 130 -16.38 -9.36 3.06
C HIS A 130 -16.00 -10.60 2.27
N MET A 131 -14.89 -11.24 2.63
CA MET A 131 -14.28 -12.32 1.85
C MET A 131 -14.79 -13.68 2.30
N GLN A 132 -15.45 -14.40 1.41
CA GLN A 132 -16.01 -15.73 1.66
C GLN A 132 -15.28 -16.78 0.83
N PHE A 133 -14.52 -17.63 1.48
CA PHE A 133 -13.73 -18.68 0.85
C PHE A 133 -14.56 -19.96 0.75
N PHE A 134 -14.72 -20.53 -0.44
CA PHE A 134 -15.51 -21.72 -0.70
C PHE A 134 -14.71 -22.81 -1.41
N GLY A 135 -14.94 -24.05 -1.03
CA GLY A 135 -14.44 -25.22 -1.73
C GLY A 135 -12.96 -25.52 -1.47
N PHE A 136 -12.45 -25.14 -0.31
CA PHE A 136 -11.08 -25.43 0.11
C PHE A 136 -11.01 -26.78 0.88
N GLY A 137 -9.77 -27.26 1.11
CA GLY A 137 -9.51 -28.57 1.71
C GLY A 137 -9.46 -29.70 0.68
N PRO A 138 -9.00 -30.88 1.11
CA PRO A 138 -8.83 -32.04 0.22
C PRO A 138 -10.11 -32.47 -0.48
N ASN A 139 -11.25 -32.31 0.16
CA ASN A 139 -12.57 -32.69 -0.36
C ASN A 139 -13.39 -31.50 -0.85
N GLY A 140 -12.86 -30.26 -0.80
CA GLY A 140 -13.60 -29.05 -1.14
C GLY A 140 -14.70 -28.67 -0.13
N ASP A 141 -14.59 -29.14 1.11
CA ASP A 141 -15.59 -29.00 2.17
C ASP A 141 -15.28 -27.88 3.18
N ILE A 142 -14.14 -27.20 3.04
CA ILE A 142 -13.76 -26.10 3.92
C ILE A 142 -14.27 -24.79 3.34
N ASN A 143 -15.11 -24.11 4.11
CA ASN A 143 -15.60 -22.77 3.84
C ASN A 143 -15.25 -21.87 5.02
N VAL A 144 -14.72 -20.66 4.72
CA VAL A 144 -14.29 -19.70 5.73
C VAL A 144 -14.82 -18.32 5.38
N ASP A 145 -15.26 -17.62 6.41
CA ASP A 145 -15.84 -16.29 6.31
C ASP A 145 -14.97 -15.26 7.04
N PHE A 146 -14.58 -14.18 6.35
CA PHE A 146 -13.76 -13.11 6.89
C PHE A 146 -14.54 -11.79 6.84
N ASP A 147 -15.15 -11.44 7.98
CA ASP A 147 -15.89 -10.19 8.14
C ASP A 147 -14.95 -9.01 8.34
N PRO A 148 -14.97 -7.97 7.48
CA PRO A 148 -14.15 -6.78 7.61
C PRO A 148 -14.68 -5.80 8.66
N GLY A 149 -15.85 -6.00 9.24
CA GLY A 149 -16.50 -5.02 10.13
C GLY A 149 -15.64 -4.53 11.29
N PRO A 150 -15.01 -5.40 12.09
CA PRO A 150 -14.10 -4.99 13.17
C PRO A 150 -12.90 -4.21 12.66
N ALA A 151 -12.31 -4.63 11.54
CA ALA A 151 -11.18 -3.97 10.89
C ALA A 151 -11.52 -2.55 10.48
N VAL A 152 -12.64 -2.37 9.78
CA VAL A 152 -13.12 -1.06 9.30
C VAL A 152 -13.43 -0.13 10.47
N ASN A 153 -14.10 -0.64 11.52
CA ASN A 153 -14.40 0.18 12.69
C ASN A 153 -13.12 0.73 13.34
N ASN A 154 -12.10 -0.11 13.50
CA ASN A 154 -10.83 0.32 14.07
C ASN A 154 -10.05 1.24 13.14
N LEU A 155 -10.00 0.94 11.83
CA LEU A 155 -9.32 1.76 10.84
C LEU A 155 -9.78 3.23 10.87
N VAL A 156 -11.10 3.48 10.84
CA VAL A 156 -11.65 4.84 10.79
C VAL A 156 -11.51 5.63 12.10
N HIS A 157 -11.16 4.95 13.18
CA HIS A 157 -10.85 5.55 14.48
C HIS A 157 -9.35 5.63 14.79
N SER A 158 -8.49 5.17 13.85
CA SER A 158 -7.04 5.15 13.98
C SER A 158 -6.39 6.52 13.80
N PRO A 159 -5.09 6.67 14.12
CA PRO A 159 -4.33 7.89 13.89
C PRO A 159 -4.25 8.33 12.42
N MET A 160 -4.68 7.51 11.48
CA MET A 160 -4.77 7.88 10.07
C MET A 160 -5.93 8.85 9.79
N TYR A 161 -7.01 8.76 10.56
CA TYR A 161 -8.20 9.62 10.45
C TYR A 161 -8.46 10.49 11.68
N ARG A 162 -7.84 10.19 12.82
CA ARG A 162 -8.01 10.89 14.08
C ARG A 162 -6.71 11.54 14.50
N ASP A 163 -6.83 12.68 15.17
CA ASP A 163 -5.68 13.36 15.73
C ASP A 163 -5.14 12.59 16.94
N ALA A 164 -3.81 12.46 17.01
CA ALA A 164 -3.06 11.83 18.10
C ALA A 164 -1.80 12.63 18.41
N ASN A 165 -1.13 12.30 19.51
CA ASN A 165 0.13 12.94 19.89
C ASN A 165 1.29 12.24 19.17
N PHE A 166 2.13 13.04 18.51
CA PHE A 166 3.39 12.64 17.90
C PHE A 166 4.53 13.51 18.40
N VAL A 167 5.75 13.15 18.06
CA VAL A 167 6.97 13.85 18.49
C VAL A 167 6.98 15.35 18.11
N ASN A 168 6.26 15.74 17.05
CA ASN A 168 6.16 17.12 16.54
C ASN A 168 4.78 17.77 16.76
N GLY A 169 3.92 17.21 17.59
CA GLY A 169 2.66 17.82 17.96
C GLY A 169 1.45 16.91 17.88
N TYR A 170 0.28 17.53 17.73
CA TYR A 170 -1.03 16.85 17.74
C TYR A 170 -1.70 16.98 16.38
N GLY A 171 -2.04 15.84 15.76
CA GLY A 171 -2.66 15.77 14.45
C GLY A 171 -2.80 14.34 13.95
N GLN A 172 -3.24 14.15 12.71
CA GLN A 172 -3.22 12.84 12.06
C GLN A 172 -1.79 12.44 11.70
N PHE A 173 -1.51 11.14 11.65
CA PHE A 173 -0.18 10.64 11.31
C PHE A 173 0.36 11.25 10.01
N GLY A 174 -0.39 11.12 8.90
CA GLY A 174 0.01 11.67 7.60
C GLY A 174 0.22 13.18 7.62
N GLN A 175 -0.63 13.92 8.34
CA GLN A 175 -0.48 15.36 8.53
C GLN A 175 0.85 15.70 9.21
N MET A 176 1.16 15.01 10.30
CA MET A 176 2.35 15.29 11.10
C MET A 176 3.63 14.91 10.36
N MET A 177 3.63 13.78 9.65
CA MET A 177 4.75 13.35 8.82
C MET A 177 5.02 14.32 7.66
N GLN A 178 3.99 14.72 6.91
CA GLN A 178 4.14 15.66 5.79
C GLN A 178 4.61 17.05 6.28
N ARG A 179 4.13 17.51 7.43
CA ARG A 179 4.62 18.76 8.03
C ARG A 179 6.08 18.67 8.46
N ALA A 180 6.50 17.54 9.01
CA ALA A 180 7.91 17.30 9.32
C ALA A 180 8.77 17.33 8.06
N ALA A 181 8.37 16.62 7.00
CA ALA A 181 9.10 16.56 5.73
C ALA A 181 9.24 17.94 5.07
N PHE A 182 8.20 18.76 5.08
CA PHE A 182 8.21 20.05 4.40
C PHE A 182 8.44 21.25 5.33
N TRP A 183 8.94 21.03 6.55
CA TRP A 183 9.11 22.02 7.59
C TRP A 183 9.78 23.33 7.13
N ASN A 184 10.90 23.24 6.46
CA ASN A 184 11.66 24.41 5.96
C ASN A 184 11.12 24.96 4.62
N LYS A 185 10.09 24.31 4.04
CA LYS A 185 9.47 24.71 2.77
C LYS A 185 8.08 25.33 3.00
N MET A 186 7.54 25.28 4.22
CA MET A 186 6.27 25.91 4.57
C MET A 186 6.37 27.46 4.62
N ASP A 187 5.21 28.12 4.61
CA ASP A 187 5.07 29.54 4.91
C ASP A 187 5.55 29.89 6.32
N GLU A 188 5.76 31.16 6.60
CA GLU A 188 6.26 31.63 7.91
C GLU A 188 5.33 31.23 9.08
N ASP A 189 4.02 31.26 8.85
CA ASP A 189 3.01 30.91 9.84
C ASP A 189 2.80 29.38 9.95
N ARG A 190 3.42 28.59 9.07
CA ARG A 190 3.35 27.12 9.05
C ARG A 190 1.94 26.56 9.08
N HIS A 191 1.02 27.21 8.36
CA HIS A 191 -0.39 26.81 8.28
C HIS A 191 -0.64 25.62 7.35
N TRP A 192 0.32 25.33 6.45
CA TRP A 192 0.19 24.26 5.48
C TRP A 192 -0.03 22.89 6.13
N SER A 193 -0.92 22.09 5.58
CA SER A 193 -1.11 20.72 6.00
C SER A 193 -1.80 19.88 4.94
N VAL A 194 -1.57 18.57 5.00
CA VAL A 194 -2.23 17.52 4.22
C VAL A 194 -2.84 16.54 5.20
N ARG A 195 -4.14 16.23 5.09
CA ARG A 195 -4.82 15.31 5.99
C ARG A 195 -5.93 14.54 5.30
N MET A 196 -6.35 13.43 5.89
CA MET A 196 -7.55 12.71 5.48
C MET A 196 -8.80 13.34 6.10
N ALA A 197 -9.82 13.58 5.30
CA ALA A 197 -11.15 13.93 5.81
C ALA A 197 -11.80 12.69 6.45
N PRO A 198 -12.83 12.87 7.32
CA PRO A 198 -13.60 11.73 7.80
C PRO A 198 -14.10 10.88 6.62
N PRO A 199 -13.87 9.56 6.62
CA PRO A 199 -14.20 8.74 5.46
C PRO A 199 -15.70 8.50 5.33
N ARG A 200 -16.17 8.35 4.09
CA ARG A 200 -17.46 7.72 3.79
C ARG A 200 -17.26 6.21 3.80
N ILE A 201 -18.08 5.47 4.51
CA ILE A 201 -17.99 4.02 4.60
C ILE A 201 -19.14 3.41 3.78
N LEU A 202 -18.82 2.52 2.85
CA LEU A 202 -19.82 1.76 2.10
C LEU A 202 -20.33 0.55 2.89
N ALA A 203 -21.49 0.02 2.49
CA ALA A 203 -21.90 -1.29 2.95
C ALA A 203 -20.89 -2.34 2.48
N PRO A 204 -20.60 -3.37 3.29
CA PRO A 204 -19.68 -4.43 2.89
C PRO A 204 -20.05 -5.07 1.56
N ILE A 205 -19.06 -5.28 0.70
CA ILE A 205 -19.21 -5.99 -0.56
C ILE A 205 -18.80 -7.45 -0.31
N THR A 206 -19.73 -8.38 -0.47
CA THR A 206 -19.41 -9.80 -0.37
C THR A 206 -18.65 -10.26 -1.62
N VAL A 207 -17.51 -10.89 -1.39
CA VAL A 207 -16.59 -11.39 -2.41
C VAL A 207 -16.42 -12.90 -2.20
N GLU A 208 -16.90 -13.69 -3.13
CA GLU A 208 -16.69 -15.13 -3.13
C GLU A 208 -15.28 -15.44 -3.66
N VAL A 209 -14.53 -16.21 -2.89
CA VAL A 209 -13.17 -16.66 -3.21
C VAL A 209 -13.17 -18.16 -3.43
N PHE A 210 -12.72 -18.59 -4.58
CA PHE A 210 -12.56 -19.98 -4.94
C PHE A 210 -11.07 -20.33 -5.11
N PRO A 211 -10.71 -21.62 -5.20
CA PRO A 211 -9.29 -22.02 -5.30
C PRO A 211 -8.51 -21.42 -6.47
N ASP A 212 -9.17 -20.98 -7.54
CA ASP A 212 -8.56 -20.33 -8.71
C ASP A 212 -8.31 -18.82 -8.53
N THR A 213 -8.95 -18.20 -7.54
CA THR A 213 -8.74 -16.79 -7.18
C THR A 213 -7.93 -16.60 -5.89
N ALA A 214 -7.60 -17.68 -5.22
CA ALA A 214 -6.74 -17.70 -4.04
C ALA A 214 -5.27 -18.01 -4.41
N ASP A 215 -4.36 -17.70 -3.47
CA ASP A 215 -2.95 -18.07 -3.64
C ASP A 215 -2.80 -19.60 -3.80
N PRO A 216 -2.12 -20.09 -4.85
CA PRO A 216 -2.06 -21.53 -5.13
C PRO A 216 -1.21 -22.32 -4.14
N PHE A 217 -0.37 -21.66 -3.34
CA PHE A 217 0.54 -22.29 -2.40
C PHE A 217 0.04 -22.23 -0.96
N ALA A 218 -0.61 -21.12 -0.58
CA ALA A 218 -1.06 -20.88 0.77
C ALA A 218 -2.40 -20.09 0.78
N PRO A 219 -3.50 -20.68 0.28
CA PRO A 219 -4.78 -19.98 0.18
C PRO A 219 -5.42 -19.66 1.54
N LEU A 220 -5.23 -20.56 2.50
CA LEU A 220 -5.65 -20.41 3.89
C LEU A 220 -4.49 -20.78 4.79
N ILE A 221 -4.11 -19.87 5.68
CA ILE A 221 -2.99 -20.04 6.62
C ILE A 221 -3.56 -20.15 8.03
N GLN A 222 -3.26 -21.25 8.71
CA GLN A 222 -3.69 -21.47 10.09
C GLN A 222 -2.55 -21.13 11.06
N ILE A 223 -2.87 -20.22 12.00
CA ILE A 223 -1.98 -19.79 13.09
C ILE A 223 -2.69 -20.08 14.41
N GLY A 224 -2.23 -21.09 15.13
CA GLY A 224 -2.97 -21.57 16.29
C GLY A 224 -4.35 -22.10 15.90
N ASN A 225 -5.41 -21.46 16.39
CA ASN A 225 -6.80 -21.78 16.05
C ASN A 225 -7.41 -20.86 15.00
N ASP A 226 -6.70 -19.82 14.59
CA ASP A 226 -7.21 -18.78 13.72
C ASP A 226 -6.74 -18.99 12.28
N LEU A 227 -7.45 -18.37 11.34
CA LEU A 227 -7.17 -18.44 9.92
C LEU A 227 -6.90 -17.05 9.34
N VAL A 228 -5.98 -17.01 8.38
CA VAL A 228 -5.74 -15.88 7.49
C VAL A 228 -5.94 -16.34 6.06
N GLY A 229 -6.76 -15.61 5.31
CA GLY A 229 -6.96 -15.84 3.88
C GLY A 229 -5.81 -15.21 3.06
N ASN A 230 -5.52 -15.81 1.90
CA ASN A 230 -4.56 -15.26 0.96
C ASN A 230 -5.07 -15.44 -0.47
N VAL A 231 -5.32 -14.34 -1.14
CA VAL A 231 -5.86 -14.29 -2.49
C VAL A 231 -4.81 -13.82 -3.49
N LEU A 232 -5.08 -14.03 -4.77
CA LEU A 232 -4.23 -13.48 -5.83
C LEU A 232 -4.32 -11.95 -5.85
N ILE A 233 -3.19 -11.28 -5.96
CA ILE A 233 -3.14 -9.81 -6.04
C ILE A 233 -3.88 -9.31 -7.30
N ASP A 234 -3.74 -10.00 -8.44
CA ASP A 234 -4.42 -9.65 -9.68
C ASP A 234 -5.95 -9.76 -9.57
N PHE A 235 -6.45 -10.67 -8.71
CA PHE A 235 -7.88 -10.78 -8.44
C PHE A 235 -8.40 -9.56 -7.69
N ILE A 236 -7.70 -9.11 -6.64
CA ILE A 236 -8.08 -7.91 -5.88
C ILE A 236 -7.94 -6.66 -6.74
N ASP A 237 -6.89 -6.56 -7.54
CA ASP A 237 -6.65 -5.42 -8.43
C ASP A 237 -7.80 -5.25 -9.44
N ALA A 238 -8.16 -6.32 -10.15
CA ALA A 238 -9.26 -6.30 -11.09
C ALA A 238 -10.63 -6.04 -10.41
N LEU A 239 -10.84 -6.60 -9.21
CA LEU A 239 -12.03 -6.36 -8.42
C LEU A 239 -12.15 -4.87 -8.03
N ALA A 240 -11.08 -4.28 -7.50
CA ALA A 240 -11.04 -2.87 -7.10
C ALA A 240 -11.34 -1.94 -8.28
N GLN A 241 -10.64 -2.14 -9.41
CA GLN A 241 -10.87 -1.35 -10.63
C GLN A 241 -12.30 -1.49 -11.14
N SER A 242 -12.89 -2.70 -11.12
CA SER A 242 -14.27 -2.92 -11.56
C SER A 242 -15.29 -2.23 -10.65
N ILE A 243 -15.06 -2.22 -9.34
CA ILE A 243 -15.92 -1.52 -8.38
C ILE A 243 -15.81 0.00 -8.60
N ILE A 244 -14.62 0.54 -8.79
CA ILE A 244 -14.42 1.96 -9.05
C ILE A 244 -15.17 2.39 -10.32
N GLN A 245 -15.06 1.63 -11.39
CA GLN A 245 -15.76 1.91 -12.65
C GLN A 245 -17.29 1.82 -12.53
N ALA A 246 -17.81 0.90 -11.70
CA ALA A 246 -19.24 0.68 -11.55
C ALA A 246 -19.93 1.64 -10.57
N ASP A 247 -19.23 2.06 -9.51
CA ASP A 247 -19.85 2.84 -8.41
C ASP A 247 -19.76 4.36 -8.62
N GLY A 248 -18.98 4.80 -9.60
CA GLY A 248 -18.89 6.23 -9.97
C GLY A 248 -18.35 7.09 -8.81
N PHE A 249 -17.24 6.68 -8.19
CA PHE A 249 -16.56 7.50 -7.19
C PHE A 249 -16.26 8.90 -7.74
N ALA A 250 -16.37 9.92 -6.89
CA ALA A 250 -16.01 11.26 -7.32
C ALA A 250 -14.49 11.34 -7.58
N PRO A 251 -14.05 12.12 -8.58
CA PRO A 251 -12.64 12.21 -8.96
C PRO A 251 -11.70 12.68 -7.84
N ASP A 252 -12.23 13.28 -6.76
CA ASP A 252 -11.52 13.73 -5.57
C ASP A 252 -11.77 12.82 -4.35
N GLU A 253 -12.23 11.60 -4.56
CA GLU A 253 -12.36 10.54 -3.54
C GLU A 253 -11.35 9.43 -3.81
N VAL A 254 -10.58 9.04 -2.79
CA VAL A 254 -9.73 7.85 -2.85
C VAL A 254 -10.48 6.65 -2.28
N PRO A 255 -10.75 5.61 -3.07
CA PRO A 255 -11.25 4.33 -2.56
C PRO A 255 -10.18 3.63 -1.72
N VAL A 256 -10.57 3.16 -0.53
CA VAL A 256 -9.73 2.36 0.38
C VAL A 256 -10.41 1.02 0.58
N PHE A 257 -9.92 0.00 -0.10
CA PHE A 257 -10.41 -1.37 0.01
C PHE A 257 -9.80 -2.04 1.23
N VAL A 258 -10.65 -2.57 2.11
CA VAL A 258 -10.23 -3.13 3.41
C VAL A 258 -10.69 -4.56 3.54
N THR A 259 -9.77 -5.46 3.84
CA THR A 259 -10.04 -6.83 4.25
C THR A 259 -9.68 -7.02 5.73
N GLY A 260 -10.36 -7.93 6.43
CA GLY A 260 -10.01 -8.38 7.77
C GLY A 260 -9.37 -9.76 7.71
N ASN A 261 -8.14 -9.92 8.20
CA ASN A 261 -7.40 -11.18 8.20
C ASN A 261 -7.33 -11.88 6.81
N VAL A 262 -7.28 -11.08 5.74
CA VAL A 262 -7.03 -11.58 4.38
C VAL A 262 -5.99 -10.71 3.71
N ILE A 263 -4.93 -11.32 3.21
CA ILE A 263 -3.89 -10.67 2.40
C ILE A 263 -4.07 -11.01 0.91
N ALA A 264 -3.43 -10.25 0.03
CA ALA A 264 -3.50 -10.44 -1.42
C ALA A 264 -2.11 -10.69 -2.01
N GLN A 265 -1.42 -11.79 -1.57
CA GLN A 265 0.00 -12.04 -1.88
C GLN A 265 0.90 -10.83 -1.54
N ALA A 266 0.33 -9.83 -0.91
CA ALA A 266 0.90 -8.63 -0.38
C ALA A 266 0.08 -8.19 0.83
N LEU A 267 0.68 -7.44 1.73
CA LEU A 267 -0.02 -6.82 2.86
C LEU A 267 -0.96 -5.72 2.38
N GLY A 268 -0.47 -4.89 1.49
CA GLY A 268 -1.19 -3.80 0.84
C GLY A 268 -0.52 -3.35 -0.44
N TYR A 269 -1.17 -2.42 -1.11
CA TYR A 269 -0.62 -1.64 -2.21
C TYR A 269 -1.49 -0.42 -2.48
N HIS A 270 -0.90 0.65 -2.97
CA HIS A 270 -1.63 1.70 -3.65
C HIS A 270 -1.46 1.57 -5.16
N SER A 271 -2.39 2.11 -5.92
CA SER A 271 -2.40 1.96 -7.38
C SER A 271 -2.99 3.18 -8.08
N ALA A 272 -2.60 3.37 -9.33
CA ALA A 272 -3.16 4.37 -10.23
C ALA A 272 -3.43 3.75 -11.60
N PHE A 273 -4.57 4.07 -12.20
CA PHE A 273 -4.96 3.56 -13.51
C PHE A 273 -5.83 4.56 -14.27
N SER A 274 -5.85 4.43 -15.60
CA SER A 274 -6.67 5.25 -16.47
C SER A 274 -8.01 4.60 -16.75
N VAL A 275 -9.08 5.38 -16.65
CA VAL A 275 -10.45 4.96 -16.96
C VAL A 275 -10.93 5.74 -18.18
N THR A 276 -11.41 5.02 -19.20
CA THR A 276 -12.10 5.63 -20.33
C THR A 276 -13.59 5.78 -20.00
N ASN A 277 -14.06 7.01 -19.88
CA ASN A 277 -15.44 7.33 -19.57
C ASN A 277 -16.36 7.12 -20.78
N ALA A 278 -17.67 7.13 -20.54
CA ALA A 278 -18.68 6.92 -21.60
C ALA A 278 -18.67 8.00 -22.71
N ASP A 279 -18.14 9.18 -22.43
CA ASP A 279 -17.96 10.29 -23.38
C ASP A 279 -16.61 10.23 -24.13
N ASN A 280 -15.84 9.13 -23.99
CA ASN A 280 -14.50 8.93 -24.47
C ASN A 280 -13.44 9.85 -23.83
N SER A 281 -13.77 10.58 -22.77
CA SER A 281 -12.75 11.22 -21.95
C SER A 281 -12.00 10.15 -21.13
N VAL A 282 -10.76 10.46 -20.76
CA VAL A 282 -9.96 9.60 -19.87
C VAL A 282 -9.84 10.28 -18.54
N SER A 283 -10.26 9.62 -17.47
CA SER A 283 -9.98 10.00 -16.09
C SER A 283 -8.84 9.18 -15.52
N LEU A 284 -8.24 9.73 -14.49
CA LEU A 284 -7.20 9.06 -13.72
C LEU A 284 -7.75 8.76 -12.34
N ASP A 285 -7.80 7.49 -12.00
CA ASP A 285 -8.26 7.03 -10.71
C ASP A 285 -7.10 6.39 -9.93
N THR A 286 -7.11 6.62 -8.61
CA THR A 286 -6.16 6.01 -7.68
C THR A 286 -6.93 5.32 -6.55
N TYR A 287 -6.34 4.31 -5.95
CA TYR A 287 -6.94 3.60 -4.82
C TYR A 287 -5.88 2.96 -3.93
N ILE A 288 -6.32 2.56 -2.75
CA ILE A 288 -5.50 1.86 -1.77
C ILE A 288 -6.18 0.53 -1.44
N TYR A 289 -5.44 -0.57 -1.45
CA TYR A 289 -5.81 -1.83 -0.83
C TYR A 289 -5.01 -2.01 0.46
N THR A 290 -5.69 -2.42 1.52
CA THR A 290 -5.07 -2.71 2.81
C THR A 290 -5.67 -3.94 3.47
N SER A 291 -4.83 -4.83 3.96
CA SER A 291 -5.21 -5.90 4.87
C SER A 291 -5.10 -5.40 6.31
N TRP A 292 -6.17 -5.60 7.08
CA TRP A 292 -6.12 -5.45 8.54
C TRP A 292 -5.84 -6.82 9.15
N LEU A 293 -4.68 -7.00 9.77
CA LEU A 293 -4.35 -8.23 10.48
C LEU A 293 -4.52 -8.03 11.98
N ASP A 294 -5.20 -8.99 12.62
CA ASP A 294 -5.45 -8.95 14.06
C ASP A 294 -4.11 -8.98 14.82
N PRO A 295 -3.86 -8.01 15.73
CA PRO A 295 -2.64 -7.97 16.55
C PRO A 295 -2.36 -9.26 17.36
N ALA A 296 -3.41 -10.06 17.63
CA ALA A 296 -3.22 -11.35 18.29
C ALA A 296 -2.51 -12.40 17.40
N LEU A 297 -2.58 -12.24 16.07
CA LEU A 297 -2.06 -13.20 15.09
C LEU A 297 -0.66 -12.87 14.61
N VAL A 298 -0.27 -11.60 14.62
CA VAL A 298 0.93 -11.10 13.95
C VAL A 298 1.82 -10.29 14.89
N GLU A 299 3.04 -10.03 14.46
CA GLU A 299 3.91 -9.08 15.13
C GLU A 299 3.45 -7.65 14.90
N PRO A 300 3.73 -6.70 15.80
CA PRO A 300 3.26 -5.33 15.77
C PRO A 300 3.47 -4.61 14.43
N ILE A 301 4.55 -4.90 13.72
CA ILE A 301 4.90 -4.27 12.44
C ILE A 301 3.90 -4.59 11.31
N PHE A 302 3.15 -5.69 11.43
CA PHE A 302 2.12 -6.10 10.48
C PHE A 302 0.71 -5.91 11.02
N ALA A 303 0.57 -5.49 12.29
CA ALA A 303 -0.70 -5.48 12.98
C ALA A 303 -1.56 -4.29 12.59
N ASP A 304 -2.85 -4.50 12.66
CA ASP A 304 -3.92 -3.50 12.56
C ASP A 304 -3.71 -2.47 11.44
N VAL A 305 -3.43 -1.21 11.78
CA VAL A 305 -3.36 -0.09 10.84
C VAL A 305 -2.01 0.05 10.12
N SER A 306 -1.01 -0.78 10.45
CA SER A 306 0.34 -0.64 9.91
C SER A 306 0.38 -0.69 8.38
N THR A 307 -0.38 -1.59 7.77
CA THR A 307 -0.50 -1.68 6.31
C THR A 307 -1.12 -0.42 5.71
N PHE A 308 -2.20 0.08 6.30
CA PHE A 308 -2.83 1.30 5.80
C PHE A 308 -1.96 2.54 6.02
N ASN A 309 -1.21 2.60 7.11
CA ASN A 309 -0.26 3.66 7.37
C ASN A 309 0.83 3.70 6.28
N HIS A 310 1.37 2.56 5.88
CA HIS A 310 2.34 2.42 4.79
C HIS A 310 1.75 2.95 3.48
N GLU A 311 0.72 2.32 2.96
CA GLU A 311 0.15 2.59 1.64
C GLU A 311 -0.44 4.00 1.50
N ASN A 312 -1.06 4.52 2.56
CA ASN A 312 -1.64 5.86 2.53
C ASN A 312 -0.57 6.95 2.44
N LEU A 313 0.59 6.75 3.09
CA LEU A 313 1.68 7.71 3.01
C LEU A 313 2.45 7.62 1.70
N GLU A 314 2.60 6.43 1.14
CA GLU A 314 3.13 6.25 -0.21
C GLU A 314 2.23 6.92 -1.24
N TRP A 315 0.91 6.68 -1.17
CA TRP A 315 -0.06 7.39 -2.00
C TRP A 315 0.02 8.92 -1.86
N MET A 316 0.28 9.45 -0.67
CA MET A 316 0.46 10.90 -0.48
C MET A 316 1.74 11.41 -1.14
N ASN A 317 2.79 10.61 -1.20
CA ASN A 317 4.12 10.99 -1.70
C ASN A 317 4.36 10.58 -3.17
N ASP A 318 3.69 9.53 -3.65
CA ASP A 318 3.72 9.08 -5.04
C ASP A 318 2.35 8.62 -5.55
N PRO A 319 1.35 9.53 -5.64
CA PRO A 319 -0.04 9.16 -5.92
C PRO A 319 -0.26 8.46 -7.26
N TYR A 320 0.69 8.58 -8.18
CA TYR A 320 0.58 8.05 -9.54
C TYR A 320 1.64 6.99 -9.87
N ILE A 321 2.46 6.62 -8.89
CA ILE A 321 3.55 5.64 -9.04
C ILE A 321 4.52 6.05 -10.17
N THR A 322 4.93 7.31 -10.14
CA THR A 322 5.74 7.94 -11.19
C THR A 322 6.92 8.76 -10.64
N ASN A 323 7.04 8.91 -9.33
CA ASN A 323 8.08 9.69 -8.69
C ASN A 323 9.37 8.88 -8.60
N VAL A 324 10.17 8.93 -9.67
CA VAL A 324 11.44 8.20 -9.74
C VAL A 324 12.47 8.82 -8.81
N VAL A 325 13.20 7.97 -8.10
CA VAL A 325 14.37 8.28 -7.27
C VAL A 325 15.54 7.38 -7.67
N PRO A 326 16.79 7.66 -7.27
CA PRO A 326 17.88 6.70 -7.46
C PRO A 326 17.58 5.40 -6.72
N VAL A 327 17.98 4.25 -7.28
CA VAL A 327 17.90 2.96 -6.58
C VAL A 327 18.70 3.02 -5.28
N TRP A 328 18.07 2.72 -4.18
CA TRP A 328 18.61 2.85 -2.83
C TRP A 328 18.91 1.49 -2.19
N MET A 329 19.80 1.48 -1.20
CA MET A 329 20.05 0.33 -0.34
C MET A 329 19.10 0.35 0.87
N TYR A 330 18.67 -0.83 1.31
CA TYR A 330 17.92 -0.92 2.57
C TYR A 330 18.76 -0.39 3.73
N PRO A 331 18.18 0.41 4.64
CA PRO A 331 18.92 0.93 5.79
C PRO A 331 19.07 -0.14 6.90
N PRO A 332 20.07 -0.04 7.77
CA PRO A 332 21.24 0.82 7.60
C PRO A 332 22.22 0.23 6.57
N ALA A 333 22.72 1.04 5.66
CA ALA A 333 23.60 0.57 4.58
C ALA A 333 24.93 -0.06 5.05
N THR A 334 25.26 0.10 6.31
CA THR A 334 26.44 -0.52 6.93
C THR A 334 26.19 -1.94 7.48
N ASP A 335 24.93 -2.39 7.50
CA ASP A 335 24.58 -3.74 7.93
C ASP A 335 24.94 -4.74 6.83
N PRO A 336 25.64 -5.84 7.12
CA PRO A 336 26.01 -6.85 6.11
C PRO A 336 24.81 -7.57 5.49
N ARG A 337 23.61 -7.45 6.08
CA ARG A 337 22.36 -7.96 5.49
C ARG A 337 21.82 -7.08 4.40
N THR A 338 22.21 -5.79 4.34
CA THR A 338 21.61 -4.84 3.42
C THR A 338 21.96 -5.16 1.96
N VAL A 339 20.99 -4.92 1.10
CA VAL A 339 21.06 -5.12 -0.35
C VAL A 339 20.40 -3.95 -1.05
N CYS A 340 20.63 -3.83 -2.34
CA CYS A 340 19.88 -2.90 -3.18
C CYS A 340 18.41 -3.26 -3.19
N SER A 341 17.54 -2.27 -3.07
CA SER A 341 16.09 -2.47 -3.07
C SER A 341 15.56 -3.02 -4.40
N GLY A 342 16.22 -2.69 -5.50
CA GLY A 342 15.69 -2.89 -6.83
C GLY A 342 14.53 -1.96 -7.18
N ASN A 343 14.08 -1.15 -6.22
CA ASN A 343 13.03 -0.15 -6.37
C ASN A 343 13.67 1.23 -6.64
N ASN A 344 13.08 1.98 -7.56
CA ASN A 344 13.50 3.33 -7.91
C ASN A 344 12.33 4.34 -7.84
N LEU A 345 11.30 4.03 -7.05
CA LEU A 345 10.17 4.91 -6.78
C LEU A 345 10.28 5.54 -5.39
N LEU A 346 9.57 6.64 -5.20
CA LEU A 346 9.54 7.37 -3.93
C LEU A 346 8.50 6.74 -2.99
N GLU A 347 8.77 5.49 -2.57
CA GLU A 347 7.93 4.69 -1.69
C GLU A 347 8.43 4.85 -0.24
N VAL A 348 7.80 5.75 0.51
CA VAL A 348 8.28 6.18 1.84
C VAL A 348 8.21 5.09 2.92
N GLY A 349 7.39 4.07 2.71
CA GLY A 349 7.22 2.93 3.62
C GLY A 349 8.25 1.82 3.39
N ASP A 350 8.62 1.61 2.14
CA ASP A 350 9.46 0.50 1.69
C ASP A 350 10.83 0.39 2.39
N PRO A 351 11.57 1.49 2.64
CA PRO A 351 12.87 1.38 3.27
C PRO A 351 12.86 0.71 4.65
N GLN A 352 11.78 0.89 5.41
CA GLN A 352 11.63 0.33 6.76
C GLN A 352 10.55 -0.77 6.83
N GLY A 353 9.77 -0.98 5.76
CA GLY A 353 8.68 -1.96 5.67
C GLY A 353 9.02 -3.22 4.89
N ASN A 354 10.08 -3.19 4.10
CA ASN A 354 10.54 -4.28 3.26
C ASN A 354 12.03 -4.58 3.51
N GLY A 355 12.54 -5.62 2.87
CA GLY A 355 13.95 -5.93 2.88
C GLY A 355 14.44 -6.71 4.10
N PRO A 356 15.75 -6.98 4.17
CA PRO A 356 16.31 -7.90 5.14
C PRO A 356 16.44 -7.33 6.56
N THR A 357 16.37 -6.03 6.73
CA THR A 357 16.55 -5.31 8.01
C THR A 357 15.26 -4.75 8.58
N PHE A 358 14.11 -5.08 7.98
CA PHE A 358 12.84 -4.49 8.37
C PHE A 358 12.48 -4.78 9.86
N ASP A 359 12.90 -5.91 10.41
CA ASP A 359 12.71 -6.27 11.83
C ASP A 359 13.46 -5.33 12.80
N ASP A 360 14.43 -4.57 12.29
CA ASP A 360 15.17 -3.60 13.10
C ASP A 360 14.38 -2.31 13.33
N PHE A 361 13.23 -2.16 12.67
CA PHE A 361 12.36 -0.99 12.73
C PHE A 361 11.00 -1.33 13.37
N PRO A 362 10.92 -1.44 14.70
CA PRO A 362 9.70 -1.83 15.38
C PRO A 362 8.58 -0.82 15.15
N ALA A 363 7.35 -1.29 15.13
CA ALA A 363 6.18 -0.42 15.06
C ALA A 363 6.11 0.52 16.26
N VAL A 364 5.66 1.74 16.02
CA VAL A 364 5.37 2.71 17.08
C VAL A 364 3.91 2.57 17.50
N VAL A 365 3.68 2.39 18.80
CA VAL A 365 2.35 2.21 19.37
C VAL A 365 1.74 3.57 19.74
N VAL A 366 0.58 3.87 19.17
CA VAL A 366 -0.17 5.11 19.42
C VAL A 366 -1.53 4.77 20.01
N PRO A 367 -1.80 5.13 21.28
CA PRO A 367 -3.10 4.88 21.89
C PRO A 367 -4.11 5.97 21.54
N ILE A 368 -5.31 5.56 21.12
CA ILE A 368 -6.48 6.45 20.97
C ILE A 368 -7.69 5.77 21.63
N ASN A 369 -8.32 6.44 22.59
CA ASN A 369 -9.55 5.98 23.27
C ASN A 369 -9.46 4.53 23.81
N GLY A 370 -8.29 4.15 24.32
CA GLY A 370 -8.06 2.83 24.92
C GLY A 370 -7.72 1.72 23.90
N VAL A 371 -7.66 2.04 22.60
CA VAL A 371 -7.16 1.14 21.56
C VAL A 371 -5.71 1.49 21.24
N SER A 372 -4.83 0.50 21.23
CA SER A 372 -3.44 0.66 20.80
C SER A 372 -3.35 0.39 19.30
N TYR A 373 -2.84 1.36 18.54
CA TYR A 373 -2.60 1.24 17.10
C TYR A 373 -1.11 1.10 16.83
N HIS A 374 -0.77 0.21 15.93
CA HIS A 374 0.61 -0.04 15.50
C HIS A 374 0.87 0.69 14.19
N LEU A 375 1.82 1.61 14.21
CA LEU A 375 2.22 2.41 13.06
C LEU A 375 3.63 2.00 12.63
N GLN A 376 3.79 1.72 11.35
CA GLN A 376 5.10 1.52 10.78
C GLN A 376 5.87 2.84 10.79
N GLN A 377 7.17 2.76 10.98
CA GLN A 377 8.07 3.89 10.77
C GLN A 377 8.31 4.08 9.28
N LEU A 378 8.36 5.33 8.85
CA LEU A 378 8.49 5.67 7.44
C LEU A 378 9.65 6.66 7.27
N VAL A 379 10.31 6.62 6.11
CA VAL A 379 11.32 7.63 5.80
C VAL A 379 10.68 8.90 5.28
N LEU A 380 11.27 10.04 5.60
CA LEU A 380 10.86 11.32 5.05
C LEU A 380 11.42 11.51 3.63
N TYR A 381 10.80 12.39 2.86
CA TYR A 381 11.25 12.77 1.52
C TYR A 381 12.77 13.07 1.45
N GLN A 382 13.33 13.73 2.48
CA GLN A 382 14.73 14.08 2.57
C GLN A 382 15.68 12.88 2.60
N TRP A 383 15.21 11.73 3.01
CA TRP A 383 15.99 10.51 2.96
C TRP A 383 16.35 10.14 1.52
N PHE A 384 15.42 10.29 0.59
CA PHE A 384 15.61 10.00 -0.84
C PHE A 384 16.38 11.09 -1.61
N THR A 385 16.54 12.29 -1.06
CA THR A 385 17.10 13.43 -1.79
C THR A 385 18.55 13.73 -1.43
N ASP A 386 19.18 12.90 -0.60
CA ASP A 386 20.56 13.03 -0.13
C ASP A 386 20.84 14.40 0.54
N GLU A 387 19.83 14.98 1.16
CA GLU A 387 19.97 16.26 1.85
C GLU A 387 20.78 16.10 3.15
N VAL A 388 21.95 16.76 3.24
CA VAL A 388 22.81 16.78 4.43
C VAL A 388 23.20 18.23 4.77
N PRO A 389 22.75 18.78 5.92
CA PRO A 389 21.75 18.21 6.83
C PRO A 389 20.36 18.15 6.18
N SER A 390 19.51 17.26 6.67
CA SER A 390 18.11 17.19 6.24
C SER A 390 17.39 18.52 6.45
N SER A 391 16.62 18.96 5.45
CA SER A 391 15.76 20.15 5.54
C SER A 391 14.42 19.90 6.25
N ALA A 392 14.16 18.65 6.68
CA ALA A 392 13.00 18.33 7.49
C ALA A 392 13.09 18.94 8.89
N GLU A 393 12.00 18.83 9.65
CA GLU A 393 11.94 19.29 11.03
C GLU A 393 13.09 18.71 11.86
N ASN A 394 13.82 19.56 12.55
CA ASN A 394 14.99 19.19 13.39
C ASN A 394 16.04 18.31 12.69
N GLY A 395 16.08 18.29 11.36
CA GLY A 395 17.03 17.48 10.61
C GLY A 395 16.68 16.00 10.49
N TRP A 396 15.42 15.63 10.66
CA TRP A 396 14.95 14.25 10.64
C TRP A 396 15.00 13.60 9.26
N TYR A 397 15.11 12.27 9.25
CA TYR A 397 14.99 11.43 8.05
C TYR A 397 13.85 10.41 8.18
N THR A 398 13.28 10.23 9.37
CA THR A 398 12.22 9.24 9.66
C THR A 398 11.14 9.83 10.55
N PHE A 399 9.96 9.18 10.53
CA PHE A 399 8.79 9.52 11.34
C PHE A 399 7.99 8.23 11.61
N PRO A 400 7.41 8.02 12.79
CA PRO A 400 7.27 8.93 13.92
C PRO A 400 8.44 8.91 14.91
N ASP A 401 9.39 7.97 14.76
CA ASP A 401 10.64 7.97 15.53
C ASP A 401 11.77 8.58 14.69
N PRO A 402 12.20 9.82 14.99
CA PRO A 402 13.24 10.49 14.21
C PRO A 402 14.65 9.94 14.45
N THR A 403 14.81 9.01 15.39
CA THR A 403 16.10 8.41 15.73
C THR A 403 16.35 7.07 15.05
N SER A 404 15.35 6.51 14.36
CA SER A 404 15.46 5.20 13.73
C SER A 404 16.44 5.17 12.56
N ILE A 405 16.49 6.24 11.74
CA ILE A 405 17.53 6.47 10.73
C ILE A 405 17.96 7.94 10.80
N MET A 406 19.26 8.18 10.93
CA MET A 406 19.83 9.54 11.11
C MET A 406 20.69 9.99 9.92
N THR A 407 20.70 9.27 8.84
CA THR A 407 21.47 9.56 7.62
C THR A 407 20.56 9.43 6.39
N PRO A 408 20.89 10.13 5.28
CA PRO A 408 20.16 9.95 4.02
C PRO A 408 20.35 8.55 3.44
N ALA A 409 19.65 8.27 2.34
CA ALA A 409 19.80 7.01 1.61
C ALA A 409 21.25 6.81 1.10
N THR A 410 21.70 5.58 1.15
CA THR A 410 22.85 5.15 0.35
C THR A 410 22.31 4.59 -0.97
N TYR A 411 22.81 5.08 -2.08
CA TYR A 411 22.38 4.60 -3.39
C TYR A 411 23.18 3.40 -3.86
N CYS A 412 22.52 2.58 -4.65
CA CYS A 412 23.15 1.48 -5.34
C CYS A 412 24.08 1.98 -6.46
N PRO A 413 25.19 1.29 -6.69
CA PRO A 413 26.13 1.64 -7.75
C PRO A 413 25.54 1.46 -9.17
#